data_44e8784fc7f4c1c053a1d6b19b396495
#
_entry.id   44e8784fc7f4c1c053a1d6b19b396495
#
_cell.length_a   1.000
_cell.length_b   1.000
_cell.length_c   1.000
_cell.angle_alpha   90.00
_cell.angle_beta   90.00
_cell.angle_gamma   90.00
#
_symmetry.space_group_name_H-M   'P 1'
#
loop_
_entity.id
_entity.type
_entity.pdbx_description
1 polymer ?
#
loop_
_entity_poly.entity_id
_entity_poly.type
_entity_poly.pdbx_seq_one_letter_code
_entity_poly.pdbx_strand_id
1 'polypeptide(L)'
;MLKEKYLKEIVPVLKEKLEVSNIMEVPKLEKIVLNMWIWTYVRSGNKDFSSLQEHLSMIAWQACTVRYASKAISNFKLRAWMPVWLSVTLRWDSMYNFLEKLIHIVLPRVRDFRWINKKGFDNQWNYNFWLKEHSIFLEVPHNDVIKNHWLQITVKTTANNKEAWKELLTQMWFPFSK
;
A
#
# COMPACT_ATOMS: atom_id res chain seq x y z
N MET A 1 -8.59 -18.02 0.24
CA MET A 1 -8.42 -16.57 0.07
C MET A 1 -8.23 -15.91 1.44
N LEU A 2 -7.38 -14.89 1.52
CA LEU A 2 -7.02 -14.22 2.81
C LEU A 2 -8.25 -13.71 3.59
N LYS A 3 -9.29 -13.24 2.89
CA LYS A 3 -10.55 -12.82 3.49
C LYS A 3 -11.25 -13.94 4.27
N GLU A 4 -11.32 -15.14 3.73
CA GLU A 4 -11.93 -16.29 4.40
C GLU A 4 -11.13 -16.72 5.62
N LYS A 5 -9.80 -16.73 5.50
CA LYS A 5 -8.90 -16.98 6.64
C LYS A 5 -9.09 -15.93 7.73
N TYR A 6 -9.20 -14.65 7.34
CA TYR A 6 -9.48 -13.59 8.30
C TYR A 6 -10.77 -13.87 9.08
N LEU A 7 -11.86 -14.17 8.40
CA LEU A 7 -13.17 -14.40 9.03
C LEU A 7 -13.23 -15.66 9.89
N LYS A 8 -12.62 -16.77 9.40
CA LYS A 8 -12.75 -18.09 10.04
C LYS A 8 -11.70 -18.34 11.12
N GLU A 9 -10.46 -17.85 10.92
CA GLU A 9 -9.32 -18.21 11.77
C GLU A 9 -8.82 -17.01 12.59
N ILE A 10 -8.66 -15.84 11.94
CA ILE A 10 -7.99 -14.68 12.57
C ILE A 10 -8.92 -13.98 13.56
N VAL A 11 -10.19 -13.79 13.22
CA VAL A 11 -11.16 -13.09 14.09
C VAL A 11 -11.34 -13.78 15.45
N PRO A 12 -11.51 -15.11 15.57
CA PRO A 12 -11.61 -15.77 16.86
C PRO A 12 -10.34 -15.59 17.71
N VAL A 13 -9.16 -15.78 17.07
CA VAL A 13 -7.86 -15.64 17.75
C VAL A 13 -7.63 -14.21 18.24
N LEU A 14 -8.00 -13.20 17.43
CA LEU A 14 -7.88 -11.80 17.85
C LEU A 14 -8.85 -11.45 18.97
N LYS A 15 -10.06 -12.02 18.97
CA LYS A 15 -11.05 -11.82 20.04
C LYS A 15 -10.51 -12.32 21.39
N GLU A 16 -9.90 -13.50 21.41
CA GLU A 16 -9.30 -14.08 22.62
C GLU A 16 -8.08 -13.29 23.08
N LYS A 17 -7.15 -12.96 22.18
CA LYS A 17 -5.92 -12.26 22.53
C LYS A 17 -6.12 -10.82 22.99
N LEU A 18 -7.11 -10.13 22.44
CA LEU A 18 -7.42 -8.74 22.77
C LEU A 18 -8.47 -8.60 23.87
N GLU A 19 -8.98 -9.75 24.39
CA GLU A 19 -10.00 -9.80 25.44
C GLU A 19 -11.27 -8.97 25.11
N VAL A 20 -11.62 -8.90 23.82
CA VAL A 20 -12.73 -8.08 23.34
C VAL A 20 -14.04 -8.86 23.46
N SER A 21 -15.05 -8.25 24.08
CA SER A 21 -16.36 -8.90 24.28
C SER A 21 -17.15 -9.01 22.98
N ASN A 22 -17.11 -7.97 22.12
CA ASN A 22 -17.88 -7.89 20.89
C ASN A 22 -17.02 -8.19 19.66
N ILE A 23 -17.49 -9.06 18.76
CA ILE A 23 -16.82 -9.36 17.48
C ILE A 23 -16.66 -8.11 16.60
N MET A 24 -17.54 -7.13 16.72
CA MET A 24 -17.47 -5.90 15.92
C MET A 24 -16.33 -4.95 16.35
N GLU A 25 -15.80 -5.11 17.55
CA GLU A 25 -14.63 -4.36 18.04
C GLU A 25 -13.30 -4.95 17.57
N VAL A 26 -13.31 -6.17 17.05
CA VAL A 26 -12.12 -6.81 16.51
C VAL A 26 -11.56 -5.95 15.37
N PRO A 27 -10.27 -5.60 15.39
CA PRO A 27 -9.68 -4.76 14.37
C PRO A 27 -9.72 -5.42 13.00
N LYS A 28 -10.11 -4.65 11.98
CA LYS A 28 -10.21 -5.09 10.59
C LYS A 28 -9.48 -4.13 9.66
N LEU A 29 -9.17 -4.60 8.47
CA LEU A 29 -8.70 -3.73 7.39
C LEU A 29 -9.87 -2.90 6.86
N GLU A 30 -9.64 -1.60 6.66
CA GLU A 30 -10.64 -0.68 6.09
C GLU A 30 -10.39 -0.45 4.60
N LYS A 31 -9.15 -0.12 4.26
CA LYS A 31 -8.72 0.12 2.87
C LYS A 31 -7.20 0.02 2.74
N ILE A 32 -6.74 -0.19 1.51
CA ILE A 32 -5.34 -0.04 1.14
C ILE A 32 -5.24 1.07 0.11
N VAL A 33 -4.33 2.02 0.32
CA VAL A 33 -4.07 3.11 -0.61
C VAL A 33 -2.68 2.92 -1.21
N LEU A 34 -2.63 2.93 -2.53
CA LEU A 34 -1.40 2.89 -3.30
C LEU A 34 -1.12 4.28 -3.84
N ASN A 35 0.06 4.81 -3.60
CA ASN A 35 0.48 6.09 -4.13
C ASN A 35 1.82 5.93 -4.85
N MET A 36 1.89 6.39 -6.09
CA MET A 36 3.12 6.41 -6.88
C MET A 36 3.54 7.85 -7.13
N TRP A 37 4.79 8.16 -6.79
CA TRP A 37 5.36 9.50 -6.97
C TRP A 37 5.84 9.69 -8.39
N ILE A 38 5.21 10.60 -9.13
CA ILE A 38 5.57 10.90 -10.53
C ILE A 38 6.16 12.30 -10.73
N TRP A 39 6.09 13.19 -9.73
CA TRP A 39 6.54 14.58 -9.86
C TRP A 39 7.98 14.71 -10.35
N THR A 40 8.91 13.90 -9.84
CA THR A 40 10.33 13.94 -10.26
C THR A 40 10.49 13.61 -11.73
N TYR A 41 9.67 12.69 -12.26
CA TYR A 41 9.65 12.28 -13.65
C TYR A 41 9.10 13.40 -14.55
N VAL A 42 8.00 14.00 -14.15
CA VAL A 42 7.36 15.12 -14.88
C VAL A 42 8.27 16.35 -14.87
N ARG A 43 8.96 16.63 -13.74
CA ARG A 43 9.90 17.75 -13.63
C ARG A 43 11.10 17.60 -14.56
N SER A 44 11.55 16.38 -14.84
CA SER A 44 12.68 16.13 -15.76
C SER A 44 12.33 16.33 -17.24
N GLY A 45 11.14 16.81 -17.56
CA GLY A 45 10.70 17.15 -18.90
C GLY A 45 9.81 16.09 -19.59
N ASN A 46 9.59 14.96 -18.95
CA ASN A 46 8.71 13.92 -19.47
C ASN A 46 7.25 14.31 -19.22
N LYS A 47 6.54 14.69 -20.27
CA LYS A 47 5.12 15.06 -20.18
C LYS A 47 4.20 13.84 -20.18
N ASP A 48 4.65 12.75 -20.76
CA ASP A 48 3.87 11.53 -20.87
C ASP A 48 4.17 10.59 -19.70
N PHE A 49 3.15 10.35 -18.90
CA PHE A 49 3.15 9.43 -17.77
C PHE A 49 2.08 8.33 -17.89
N SER A 50 1.52 8.15 -19.10
CA SER A 50 0.46 7.17 -19.38
C SER A 50 0.91 5.75 -19.03
N SER A 51 2.14 5.39 -19.35
CA SER A 51 2.71 4.08 -19.00
C SER A 51 2.73 3.82 -17.50
N LEU A 52 3.09 4.84 -16.69
CA LEU A 52 3.07 4.70 -15.22
C LEU A 52 1.64 4.58 -14.67
N GLN A 53 0.70 5.26 -15.33
CA GLN A 53 -0.71 5.16 -15.00
C GLN A 53 -1.26 3.76 -15.30
N GLU A 54 -0.89 3.19 -16.43
CA GLU A 54 -1.23 1.82 -16.82
C GLU A 54 -0.59 0.81 -15.86
N HIS A 55 0.70 0.94 -15.55
CA HIS A 55 1.37 0.06 -14.59
C HIS A 55 0.68 0.04 -13.23
N LEU A 56 0.34 1.22 -12.67
CA LEU A 56 -0.36 1.27 -11.39
C LEU A 56 -1.77 0.68 -11.48
N SER A 57 -2.45 0.87 -12.61
CA SER A 57 -3.79 0.29 -12.85
C SER A 57 -3.74 -1.23 -12.98
N MET A 58 -2.71 -1.78 -13.61
CA MET A 58 -2.47 -3.23 -13.70
C MET A 58 -2.17 -3.83 -12.31
N ILE A 59 -1.31 -3.17 -11.51
CA ILE A 59 -0.99 -3.60 -10.15
C ILE A 59 -2.23 -3.65 -9.27
N ALA A 60 -3.09 -2.64 -9.37
CA ALA A 60 -4.26 -2.46 -8.52
C ALA A 60 -5.53 -3.14 -9.05
N TRP A 61 -5.54 -3.55 -10.32
CA TRP A 61 -6.72 -4.04 -11.06
C TRP A 61 -7.88 -3.03 -11.01
N GLN A 62 -7.52 -1.76 -10.93
CA GLN A 62 -8.44 -0.64 -10.85
C GLN A 62 -7.81 0.62 -11.45
N ALA A 63 -8.60 1.41 -12.18
CA ALA A 63 -8.13 2.66 -12.76
C ALA A 63 -7.58 3.60 -11.68
N CYS A 64 -6.41 4.20 -11.95
CA CYS A 64 -5.78 5.12 -11.02
C CYS A 64 -6.25 6.57 -11.24
N THR A 65 -6.22 7.34 -10.17
CA THR A 65 -6.53 8.77 -10.17
C THR A 65 -5.25 9.58 -10.17
N VAL A 66 -5.15 10.57 -11.08
CA VAL A 66 -4.04 11.53 -11.08
C VAL A 66 -4.33 12.62 -10.06
N ARG A 67 -3.35 12.91 -9.20
CA ARG A 67 -3.41 14.00 -8.23
C ARG A 67 -2.55 15.15 -8.67
N TYR A 68 -3.15 16.32 -8.78
CA TYR A 68 -2.53 17.56 -9.24
C TYR A 68 -2.17 18.47 -8.07
N ALA A 69 -1.14 19.30 -8.25
CA ALA A 69 -0.78 20.32 -7.28
C ALA A 69 -1.83 21.42 -7.24
N SER A 70 -2.32 21.76 -6.05
CA SER A 70 -3.29 22.85 -5.85
C SER A 70 -2.62 24.23 -5.88
N LYS A 71 -1.38 24.34 -5.40
CA LYS A 71 -0.62 25.59 -5.31
C LYS A 71 0.73 25.47 -5.97
N ALA A 72 1.21 26.58 -6.54
CA ALA A 72 2.57 26.68 -7.05
C ALA A 72 3.56 26.94 -5.91
N ILE A 73 4.68 26.19 -5.89
CA ILE A 73 5.77 26.36 -4.91
C ILE A 73 7.08 26.46 -5.68
N SER A 74 7.67 27.67 -5.71
CA SER A 74 8.87 27.95 -6.50
C SER A 74 10.10 27.13 -6.07
N ASN A 75 10.31 26.94 -4.77
CA ASN A 75 11.44 26.16 -4.23
C ASN A 75 11.45 24.71 -4.74
N PHE A 76 10.29 24.12 -4.97
CA PHE A 76 10.16 22.78 -5.53
C PHE A 76 10.00 22.77 -7.05
N LYS A 77 10.03 23.94 -7.72
CA LYS A 77 9.73 24.07 -9.15
C LYS A 77 8.37 23.45 -9.53
N LEU A 78 7.40 23.56 -8.63
CA LEU A 78 6.05 23.03 -8.76
C LEU A 78 5.11 24.13 -9.24
N ARG A 79 4.39 23.88 -10.33
CA ARG A 79 3.34 24.77 -10.83
C ARG A 79 1.96 24.25 -10.40
N ALA A 80 1.00 25.14 -10.27
CA ALA A 80 -0.40 24.76 -10.09
C ALA A 80 -0.84 23.83 -11.24
N TRP A 81 -1.68 22.86 -10.92
CA TRP A 81 -2.20 21.84 -11.86
C TRP A 81 -1.15 20.91 -12.46
N MET A 82 0.06 20.88 -11.92
CA MET A 82 1.06 19.90 -12.33
C MET A 82 0.76 18.54 -11.71
N PRO A 83 0.82 17.42 -12.46
CA PRO A 83 0.62 16.08 -11.89
C PRO A 83 1.76 15.73 -10.92
N VAL A 84 1.41 15.25 -9.72
CA VAL A 84 2.36 14.96 -8.65
C VAL A 84 2.33 13.49 -8.26
N TRP A 85 1.12 12.93 -8.11
CA TRP A 85 0.91 11.57 -7.65
C TRP A 85 -0.10 10.82 -8.51
N LEU A 86 0.12 9.52 -8.64
CA LEU A 86 -0.92 8.57 -9.03
C LEU A 86 -1.41 7.88 -7.77
N SER A 87 -2.71 7.77 -7.60
CA SER A 87 -3.33 7.19 -6.40
C SER A 87 -4.43 6.19 -6.75
N VAL A 88 -4.45 5.06 -6.04
CA VAL A 88 -5.53 4.07 -6.09
C VAL A 88 -5.93 3.69 -4.68
N THR A 89 -7.23 3.55 -4.45
CA THR A 89 -7.77 3.07 -3.16
C THR A 89 -8.49 1.75 -3.35
N LEU A 90 -7.97 0.71 -2.73
CA LEU A 90 -8.54 -0.63 -2.74
C LEU A 90 -9.40 -0.87 -1.50
N ARG A 91 -10.57 -1.49 -1.68
CA ARG A 91 -11.51 -1.83 -0.63
C ARG A 91 -12.03 -3.25 -0.83
N TRP A 92 -12.67 -3.80 0.19
CA TRP A 92 -13.32 -5.11 0.19
C TRP A 92 -12.42 -6.24 -0.33
N ASP A 93 -12.90 -7.04 -1.26
CA ASP A 93 -12.19 -8.22 -1.77
C ASP A 93 -10.89 -7.86 -2.50
N SER A 94 -10.89 -6.77 -3.29
CA SER A 94 -9.70 -6.29 -3.98
C SER A 94 -8.57 -5.95 -3.02
N MET A 95 -8.89 -5.42 -1.84
CA MET A 95 -7.92 -5.11 -0.78
C MET A 95 -7.26 -6.39 -0.23
N TYR A 96 -8.06 -7.45 0.06
CA TYR A 96 -7.52 -8.71 0.57
C TYR A 96 -6.69 -9.45 -0.48
N ASN A 97 -7.16 -9.47 -1.73
CA ASN A 97 -6.44 -10.08 -2.85
C ASN A 97 -5.09 -9.39 -3.11
N PHE A 98 -5.07 -8.05 -3.08
CA PHE A 98 -3.84 -7.28 -3.19
C PHE A 98 -2.89 -7.59 -2.02
N LEU A 99 -3.39 -7.68 -0.79
CA LEU A 99 -2.59 -7.97 0.38
C LEU A 99 -1.98 -9.37 0.31
N GLU A 100 -2.77 -10.37 -0.08
CA GLU A 100 -2.30 -11.75 -0.28
C GLU A 100 -1.17 -11.81 -1.32
N LYS A 101 -1.34 -11.15 -2.47
CA LYS A 101 -0.32 -11.00 -3.50
C LYS A 101 0.93 -10.30 -2.97
N LEU A 102 0.76 -9.21 -2.23
CA LEU A 102 1.86 -8.45 -1.66
C LEU A 102 2.73 -9.30 -0.73
N ILE A 103 2.12 -10.03 0.20
CA ILE A 103 2.83 -10.82 1.21
C ILE A 103 3.52 -12.04 0.60
N HIS A 104 2.81 -12.79 -0.26
CA HIS A 104 3.30 -14.08 -0.74
C HIS A 104 4.16 -13.98 -2.00
N ILE A 105 3.94 -12.98 -2.85
CA ILE A 105 4.61 -12.88 -4.15
C ILE A 105 5.58 -11.70 -4.19
N VAL A 106 5.13 -10.50 -3.81
CA VAL A 106 5.89 -9.27 -4.04
C VAL A 106 7.01 -9.10 -3.02
N LEU A 107 6.72 -9.20 -1.71
CA LEU A 107 7.71 -8.99 -0.67
C LEU A 107 8.91 -9.95 -0.75
N PRO A 108 8.75 -11.25 -1.03
CA PRO A 108 9.90 -12.15 -1.20
C PRO A 108 10.78 -11.83 -2.41
N ARG A 109 10.26 -11.11 -3.40
CA ARG A 109 10.99 -10.72 -4.62
C ARG A 109 11.75 -9.41 -4.49
N VAL A 110 11.51 -8.63 -3.43
CA VAL A 110 12.23 -7.37 -3.19
C VAL A 110 13.71 -7.69 -2.93
N ARG A 111 14.61 -7.01 -3.67
CA ARG A 111 16.06 -7.14 -3.44
C ARG A 111 16.40 -6.72 -2.00
N ASP A 112 17.25 -7.51 -1.36
CA ASP A 112 17.73 -7.29 0.01
C ASP A 112 16.58 -7.16 1.04
N PHE A 113 15.42 -7.77 0.75
CA PHE A 113 14.32 -7.78 1.71
C PHE A 113 14.71 -8.62 2.92
N ARG A 114 14.73 -7.97 4.06
CA ARG A 114 14.93 -8.67 5.35
C ARG A 114 13.63 -8.71 6.13
N TRP A 115 13.08 -7.53 6.42
CA TRP A 115 11.85 -7.34 7.21
C TRP A 115 11.21 -5.98 6.93
N ILE A 116 9.94 -5.90 7.29
CA ILE A 116 9.20 -4.63 7.27
C ILE A 116 9.41 -3.93 8.62
N ASN A 117 9.67 -2.62 8.57
CA ASN A 117 9.95 -1.82 9.77
C ASN A 117 8.69 -1.67 10.64
N LYS A 118 8.78 -1.98 11.93
CA LYS A 118 7.70 -1.80 12.91
C LYS A 118 7.36 -0.33 13.22
N LYS A 119 8.17 0.63 12.76
CA LYS A 119 7.98 2.07 13.03
C LYS A 119 7.18 2.80 11.96
N GLY A 120 6.68 2.11 10.93
CA GLY A 120 5.94 2.71 9.80
C GLY A 120 4.49 3.11 10.13
N PHE A 121 4.19 3.43 11.41
CA PHE A 121 2.86 3.86 11.87
C PHE A 121 2.66 5.34 11.84
N ASP A 122 1.42 5.71 11.58
CA ASP A 122 0.93 7.05 11.91
C ASP A 122 0.23 7.06 13.28
N ASN A 123 -0.19 8.26 13.71
CA ASN A 123 -0.91 8.47 14.98
C ASN A 123 -2.30 7.81 15.01
N GLN A 124 -2.81 7.35 13.88
CA GLN A 124 -4.11 6.69 13.74
C GLN A 124 -3.97 5.17 13.54
N TRP A 125 -2.80 4.62 13.84
CA TRP A 125 -2.48 3.18 13.71
C TRP A 125 -2.64 2.62 12.29
N ASN A 126 -2.47 3.48 11.26
CA ASN A 126 -2.33 3.02 9.88
C ASN A 126 -0.88 2.68 9.61
N TYR A 127 -0.65 1.71 8.76
CA TYR A 127 0.69 1.28 8.42
C TYR A 127 1.12 1.77 7.05
N ASN A 128 2.30 2.41 7.00
CA ASN A 128 2.87 2.97 5.78
C ASN A 128 4.24 2.35 5.51
N PHE A 129 4.45 1.89 4.31
CA PHE A 129 5.77 1.47 3.85
C PHE A 129 5.99 1.79 2.37
N TRP A 130 7.26 1.82 1.97
CA TRP A 130 7.68 2.20 0.65
C TRP A 130 8.38 1.03 -0.04
N LEU A 131 7.97 0.75 -1.27
CA LEU A 131 8.72 -0.08 -2.20
C LEU A 131 9.52 0.82 -3.14
N LYS A 132 10.81 0.55 -3.28
CA LYS A 132 11.70 1.34 -4.13
C LYS A 132 11.41 1.16 -5.62
N GLU A 133 10.89 0.01 -5.98
CA GLU A 133 10.72 -0.41 -7.36
C GLU A 133 9.29 -0.94 -7.57
N HIS A 134 8.55 -0.33 -8.47
CA HIS A 134 7.22 -0.82 -8.86
C HIS A 134 7.30 -2.03 -9.82
N SER A 135 8.46 -2.22 -10.48
CA SER A 135 8.70 -3.32 -11.41
C SER A 135 8.78 -4.72 -10.75
N ILE A 136 8.75 -4.79 -9.42
CA ILE A 136 8.72 -6.06 -8.67
C ILE A 136 7.39 -6.79 -8.88
N PHE A 137 6.32 -6.06 -9.19
CA PHE A 137 5.03 -6.65 -9.49
C PHE A 137 5.06 -7.38 -10.83
N LEU A 138 4.50 -8.60 -10.85
CA LEU A 138 4.51 -9.47 -12.04
C LEU A 138 3.71 -8.90 -13.21
N GLU A 139 2.72 -8.08 -12.91
CA GLU A 139 1.83 -7.48 -13.88
C GLU A 139 2.49 -6.37 -14.70
N VAL A 140 3.60 -5.83 -14.20
CA VAL A 140 4.32 -4.76 -14.89
C VAL A 140 5.29 -5.36 -15.90
N PRO A 141 5.14 -5.08 -17.20
CA PRO A 141 6.06 -5.56 -18.22
C PRO A 141 7.42 -4.90 -18.06
N HIS A 142 8.47 -5.70 -17.84
CA HIS A 142 9.83 -5.19 -17.63
C HIS A 142 10.39 -4.38 -18.80
N ASN A 143 9.93 -4.66 -20.01
CA ASN A 143 10.38 -3.97 -21.22
C ASN A 143 9.93 -2.50 -21.29
N ASP A 144 8.83 -2.16 -20.62
CA ASP A 144 8.25 -0.81 -20.64
C ASP A 144 8.72 0.06 -19.48
N VAL A 145 9.52 -0.51 -18.59
CA VAL A 145 10.03 0.23 -17.41
C VAL A 145 11.27 1.02 -17.77
N ILE A 146 11.10 2.28 -18.19
CA ILE A 146 12.19 3.22 -18.45
C ILE A 146 12.88 3.65 -17.16
N LYS A 147 12.12 3.81 -16.08
CA LYS A 147 12.63 4.24 -14.76
C LYS A 147 11.79 3.66 -13.64
N ASN A 148 12.47 3.14 -12.60
CA ASN A 148 11.81 2.68 -11.40
C ASN A 148 11.25 3.84 -10.58
N HIS A 149 10.02 3.70 -10.12
CA HIS A 149 9.32 4.67 -9.28
C HIS A 149 8.98 4.06 -7.92
N TRP A 150 9.04 4.91 -6.91
CA TRP A 150 8.69 4.53 -5.56
C TRP A 150 7.17 4.37 -5.44
N LEU A 151 6.76 3.28 -4.83
CA LEU A 151 5.38 2.96 -4.54
C LEU A 151 5.17 2.98 -3.03
N GLN A 152 4.34 3.88 -2.56
CA GLN A 152 3.88 3.91 -1.18
C GLN A 152 2.64 3.02 -1.04
N ILE A 153 2.64 2.17 -0.04
CA ILE A 153 1.51 1.34 0.33
C ILE A 153 1.09 1.73 1.74
N THR A 154 -0.13 2.22 1.85
CA THR A 154 -0.75 2.59 3.13
C THR A 154 -1.87 1.61 3.43
N VAL A 155 -1.73 0.86 4.50
CA VAL A 155 -2.75 -0.06 5.01
C VAL A 155 -3.50 0.62 6.13
N LYS A 156 -4.77 0.95 5.90
CA LYS A 156 -5.65 1.52 6.92
C LYS A 156 -6.41 0.43 7.65
N THR A 157 -6.34 0.48 8.97
CA THR A 157 -7.04 -0.44 9.87
C THR A 157 -8.04 0.30 10.76
N THR A 158 -8.93 -0.43 11.41
CA THR A 158 -9.85 0.11 12.41
C THR A 158 -9.32 -0.06 13.84
N ALA A 159 -8.06 -0.43 14.01
CA ALA A 159 -7.46 -0.62 15.32
C ALA A 159 -7.35 0.71 16.06
N ASN A 160 -7.71 0.70 17.36
CA ASN A 160 -7.61 1.88 18.23
C ASN A 160 -6.34 1.88 19.06
N ASN A 161 -5.67 0.72 19.20
CA ASN A 161 -4.48 0.52 20.02
C ASN A 161 -3.34 -0.09 19.21
N LYS A 162 -2.10 0.20 19.63
CA LYS A 162 -0.88 -0.35 19.04
C LYS A 162 -0.82 -1.88 19.07
N GLU A 163 -1.31 -2.48 20.14
CA GLU A 163 -1.31 -3.93 20.34
C GLU A 163 -2.28 -4.62 19.40
N ALA A 164 -3.51 -4.12 19.33
CA ALA A 164 -4.56 -4.63 18.45
C ALA A 164 -4.15 -4.62 16.97
N TRP A 165 -3.50 -3.55 16.56
CA TRP A 165 -2.98 -3.40 15.23
C TRP A 165 -1.83 -4.36 14.91
N LYS A 166 -0.84 -4.44 15.81
CA LYS A 166 0.32 -5.32 15.65
C LYS A 166 -0.11 -6.78 15.55
N GLU A 167 -1.06 -7.19 16.41
CA GLU A 167 -1.60 -8.53 16.40
C GLU A 167 -2.35 -8.82 15.08
N LEU A 168 -3.19 -7.89 14.62
CA LEU A 168 -3.91 -8.02 13.35
C LEU A 168 -2.95 -8.31 12.19
N LEU A 169 -1.93 -7.48 12.00
CA LEU A 169 -1.01 -7.65 10.87
C LEU A 169 -0.08 -8.85 11.05
N THR A 170 0.29 -9.20 12.28
CA THR A 170 1.08 -10.42 12.56
C THR A 170 0.27 -11.66 12.19
N GLN A 171 -1.00 -11.72 12.54
CA GLN A 171 -1.89 -12.82 12.16
C GLN A 171 -2.15 -12.88 10.63
N MET A 172 -2.05 -11.74 9.95
CA MET A 172 -2.11 -11.65 8.49
C MET A 172 -0.77 -11.97 7.80
N TRP A 173 0.23 -12.49 8.53
CA TRP A 173 1.52 -12.94 7.99
C TRP A 173 2.43 -11.81 7.49
N PHE A 174 2.26 -10.59 7.99
CA PHE A 174 3.22 -9.53 7.70
C PHE A 174 4.59 -9.86 8.28
N PRO A 175 5.66 -9.85 7.47
CA PRO A 175 7.01 -10.19 7.91
C PRO A 175 7.67 -9.00 8.65
N PHE A 176 7.28 -8.78 9.90
CA PHE A 176 7.90 -7.76 10.73
C PHE A 176 9.28 -8.19 11.25
N SER A 177 10.17 -7.21 11.44
CA SER A 177 11.44 -7.46 12.14
C SER A 177 11.16 -7.99 13.55
N LYS A 178 11.90 -8.98 13.98
CA LYS A 178 11.85 -9.46 15.38
C LYS A 178 12.29 -8.37 16.36
#